data_1b2bdb03369193dbed090422fc7febb8
#
_entry.id   1b2bdb03369193dbed090422fc7febb8
#
_cell.length_a   1.000
_cell.length_b   1.000
_cell.length_c   1.000
_cell.angle_alpha   90.00
_cell.angle_beta   90.00
_cell.angle_gamma   90.00
#
_symmetry.space_group_name_H-M   'P 1'
#
loop_
_entity.id
_entity.type
_entity.pdbx_description
1 polymer ?
#
loop_
_entity_poly.entity_id
_entity_poly.type
_entity_poly.pdbx_seq_one_letter_code
_entity_poly.pdbx_strand_id
1 'polypeptide(L)'
;MLKEDRIDIFFLGDFNEIEILEYIKQAPFTARQRTVNIQYQQPYSNVIKENFARKSLGQSIIEMGYHCSVGYGDEQQMTMIVVNGLLGAFPHSKLFTVIREKEALAYTISSHIDFFSGCLRLYAGIDRSNRNRVRKLMNQQLHDIKNGKFTDIEINQTKKMIKRSLMLAQDNQDSIIDRTYLRHYFGKIALDIPTMLEKLELVGKNEICEAASNLKLQAIYFMEGVE
;
A
#
# COMPACT_ATOMS: atom_id res chain seq x y z
N MET A 1 -23.85 9.76 12.60
CA MET A 1 -23.01 9.82 11.37
C MET A 1 -23.53 10.87 10.38
N LEU A 2 -24.60 10.67 9.64
CA LEU A 2 -25.04 11.65 8.62
C LEU A 2 -25.35 13.07 9.13
N LYS A 3 -25.55 13.28 10.41
CA LYS A 3 -25.87 14.60 10.99
C LYS A 3 -24.64 15.37 11.50
N GLU A 4 -23.53 14.71 11.75
CA GLU A 4 -22.38 15.30 12.47
C GLU A 4 -21.05 15.17 11.72
N ASP A 5 -20.91 14.13 10.91
CA ASP A 5 -19.66 13.90 10.18
C ASP A 5 -19.57 14.74 8.92
N ARG A 6 -18.36 15.10 8.52
CA ARG A 6 -18.11 15.74 7.22
C ARG A 6 -18.54 14.79 6.11
N ILE A 7 -19.18 15.35 5.10
CA ILE A 7 -19.60 14.64 3.90
C ILE A 7 -19.00 15.38 2.71
N ASP A 8 -18.21 14.67 1.92
CA ASP A 8 -17.72 15.13 0.63
C ASP A 8 -18.42 14.26 -0.44
N ILE A 9 -19.00 14.91 -1.44
CA ILE A 9 -19.78 14.24 -2.49
C ILE A 9 -19.09 14.48 -3.82
N PHE A 10 -18.77 13.41 -4.53
CA PHE A 10 -18.13 13.45 -5.84
C PHE A 10 -19.07 12.85 -6.88
N PHE A 11 -19.20 13.55 -7.99
CA PHE A 11 -19.93 13.07 -9.15
C PHE A 11 -18.98 12.92 -10.32
N LEU A 12 -19.08 11.81 -11.02
CA LEU A 12 -18.32 11.54 -12.23
C LEU A 12 -19.24 10.95 -13.28
N GLY A 13 -19.34 11.59 -14.45
CA GLY A 13 -20.18 11.15 -15.55
C GLY A 13 -20.64 12.33 -16.43
N ASP A 14 -21.55 12.03 -17.33
CA ASP A 14 -22.23 13.04 -18.16
C ASP A 14 -23.51 13.48 -17.43
N PHE A 15 -23.50 14.69 -16.86
CA PHE A 15 -24.62 15.23 -16.10
C PHE A 15 -24.65 16.76 -16.18
N ASN A 16 -25.84 17.33 -15.93
CA ASN A 16 -26.03 18.75 -15.79
C ASN A 16 -25.66 19.21 -14.37
N GLU A 17 -24.59 19.97 -14.23
CA GLU A 17 -24.10 20.47 -12.92
C GLU A 17 -25.16 21.27 -12.17
N ILE A 18 -25.99 22.07 -12.87
CA ILE A 18 -27.02 22.92 -12.26
C ILE A 18 -28.09 22.05 -11.59
N GLU A 19 -28.55 21.01 -12.30
CA GLU A 19 -29.54 20.08 -11.75
C GLU A 19 -29.02 19.33 -10.53
N ILE A 20 -27.80 18.86 -10.57
CA ILE A 20 -27.18 18.18 -9.41
C ILE A 20 -27.06 19.12 -8.22
N LEU A 21 -26.62 20.37 -8.43
CA LEU A 21 -26.55 21.34 -7.36
C LEU A 21 -27.91 21.67 -6.75
N GLU A 22 -29.00 21.71 -7.55
CA GLU A 22 -30.35 21.89 -7.05
C GLU A 22 -30.79 20.71 -6.19
N TYR A 23 -30.53 19.47 -6.60
CA TYR A 23 -30.82 18.28 -5.79
C TYR A 23 -30.04 18.27 -4.47
N ILE A 24 -28.77 18.65 -4.50
CA ILE A 24 -27.93 18.71 -3.29
C ILE A 24 -28.46 19.78 -2.32
N LYS A 25 -28.91 20.95 -2.82
CA LYS A 25 -29.47 22.00 -1.98
C LYS A 25 -30.78 21.59 -1.28
N GLN A 26 -31.54 20.67 -1.87
CA GLN A 26 -32.76 20.13 -1.28
C GLN A 26 -32.47 18.99 -0.28
N ALA A 27 -31.26 18.44 -0.28
CA ALA A 27 -30.88 17.39 0.65
C ALA A 27 -30.79 17.94 2.10
N PRO A 28 -31.15 17.15 3.12
CA PRO A 28 -31.16 17.58 4.52
C PRO A 28 -29.78 17.71 5.14
N PHE A 29 -28.81 18.20 4.37
CA PHE A 29 -27.45 18.45 4.83
C PHE A 29 -27.29 19.90 5.29
N THR A 30 -26.74 20.09 6.46
CA THR A 30 -26.35 21.41 6.96
C THR A 30 -24.86 21.65 6.70
N ALA A 31 -24.48 22.90 6.44
CA ALA A 31 -23.08 23.27 6.29
C ALA A 31 -22.27 22.90 7.55
N ARG A 32 -21.14 22.25 7.38
CA ARG A 32 -20.28 21.75 8.46
C ARG A 32 -18.84 22.10 8.19
N GLN A 33 -18.18 22.62 9.22
CA GLN A 33 -16.75 22.90 9.20
C GLN A 33 -16.02 21.91 10.13
N ARG A 34 -15.87 20.68 9.70
CA ARG A 34 -15.06 19.71 10.44
C ARG A 34 -13.80 19.42 9.64
N THR A 35 -12.66 19.74 10.21
CA THR A 35 -11.35 19.29 9.68
C THR A 35 -11.18 17.81 9.99
N VAL A 36 -10.91 17.02 8.97
CA VAL A 36 -10.58 15.60 9.12
C VAL A 36 -9.09 15.45 8.89
N ASN A 37 -8.38 14.88 9.85
CA ASN A 37 -6.99 14.48 9.63
C ASN A 37 -7.01 13.06 9.07
N ILE A 38 -6.68 12.91 7.78
CA ILE A 38 -6.61 11.62 7.09
C ILE A 38 -5.19 11.04 7.08
N GLN A 39 -4.20 11.79 7.53
CA GLN A 39 -2.83 11.30 7.75
C GLN A 39 -2.66 10.93 9.21
N TYR A 40 -2.45 9.65 9.48
CA TYR A 40 -2.13 9.14 10.80
C TYR A 40 -0.90 8.25 10.69
N GLN A 41 0.26 8.86 10.88
CA GLN A 41 1.51 8.08 10.95
C GLN A 41 1.65 7.47 12.34
N GLN A 42 1.81 6.15 12.38
CA GLN A 42 2.13 5.43 13.60
C GLN A 42 3.51 5.86 14.09
N PRO A 43 3.66 6.26 15.36
CA PRO A 43 4.98 6.53 15.92
C PRO A 43 5.81 5.25 15.93
N TYR A 44 7.07 5.38 15.58
CA TYR A 44 8.00 4.26 15.68
C TYR A 44 8.20 3.81 17.13
N SER A 45 8.18 2.50 17.35
CA SER A 45 8.52 1.88 18.63
C SER A 45 9.64 0.86 18.42
N ASN A 46 10.59 0.80 19.34
CA ASN A 46 11.65 -0.22 19.33
C ASN A 46 11.14 -1.61 19.75
N VAL A 47 9.88 -1.72 20.19
CA VAL A 47 9.27 -2.97 20.64
C VAL A 47 8.48 -3.59 19.51
N ILE A 48 8.84 -4.82 19.12
CA ILE A 48 8.07 -5.61 18.17
C ILE A 48 6.91 -6.26 18.92
N LYS A 49 5.67 -5.96 18.51
CA LYS A 49 4.47 -6.59 19.06
C LYS A 49 4.15 -7.88 18.31
N GLU A 50 4.06 -8.98 19.02
CA GLU A 50 3.63 -10.26 18.44
C GLU A 50 2.25 -10.64 19.00
N ASN A 51 1.29 -10.88 18.10
CA ASN A 51 -0.05 -11.34 18.46
C ASN A 51 -0.33 -12.70 17.79
N PHE A 52 -1.06 -13.52 18.52
CA PHE A 52 -1.46 -14.84 18.09
C PHE A 52 -2.97 -15.01 18.27
N ALA A 53 -3.64 -15.58 17.29
CA ALA A 53 -5.05 -15.95 17.37
C ALA A 53 -5.27 -17.34 16.79
N ARG A 54 -6.33 -18.03 17.27
CA ARG A 54 -6.83 -19.28 16.66
C ARG A 54 -8.24 -19.08 16.15
N LYS A 55 -8.51 -19.53 14.95
CA LYS A 55 -9.85 -19.46 14.35
C LYS A 55 -10.15 -20.76 13.59
N SER A 56 -11.42 -21.14 13.56
CA SER A 56 -11.87 -22.25 12.72
C SER A 56 -11.87 -21.83 11.25
N LEU A 57 -10.73 -22.01 10.60
CA LEU A 57 -10.46 -21.68 9.20
C LEU A 57 -9.47 -22.69 8.64
N GLY A 58 -9.67 -23.13 7.41
CA GLY A 58 -8.79 -24.10 6.74
C GLY A 58 -7.39 -23.59 6.38
N GLN A 59 -7.06 -22.32 6.69
CA GLN A 59 -5.79 -21.71 6.35
C GLN A 59 -5.29 -20.80 7.47
N SER A 60 -4.00 -20.88 7.75
CA SER A 60 -3.32 -19.95 8.65
C SER A 60 -2.84 -18.70 7.92
N ILE A 61 -2.77 -17.59 8.63
CA ILE A 61 -2.31 -16.31 8.08
C ILE A 61 -1.14 -15.80 8.92
N ILE A 62 -0.08 -15.37 8.24
CA ILE A 62 0.99 -14.58 8.85
C ILE A 62 1.02 -13.18 8.23
N GLU A 63 1.05 -12.17 9.10
CA GLU A 63 1.24 -10.79 8.70
C GLU A 63 2.44 -10.17 9.44
N MET A 64 3.18 -9.34 8.72
CA MET A 64 4.30 -8.60 9.28
C MET A 64 4.14 -7.12 8.92
N GLY A 65 4.04 -6.26 9.93
CA GLY A 65 3.90 -4.80 9.78
C GLY A 65 5.23 -4.11 10.02
N TYR A 66 5.65 -3.32 9.07
CA TYR A 66 6.86 -2.49 9.14
C TYR A 66 6.47 -1.02 9.19
N HIS A 67 7.07 -0.30 10.11
CA HIS A 67 7.00 1.16 10.11
C HIS A 67 7.70 1.71 8.87
N CYS A 68 7.03 2.62 8.19
CA CYS A 68 7.51 3.37 7.04
C CYS A 68 7.41 4.86 7.37
N SER A 69 8.54 5.55 7.39
CA SER A 69 8.57 7.00 7.66
C SER A 69 8.12 7.85 6.46
N VAL A 70 8.00 7.24 5.28
CA VAL A 70 7.55 7.92 4.06
C VAL A 70 6.04 8.08 4.09
N GLY A 71 5.57 9.32 4.07
CA GLY A 71 4.15 9.67 4.03
C GLY A 71 3.62 9.89 2.62
N TYR A 72 2.31 10.17 2.54
CA TYR A 72 1.68 10.54 1.27
C TYR A 72 2.19 11.93 0.81
N GLY A 73 2.67 12.00 -0.42
CA GLY A 73 3.22 13.23 -1.01
C GLY A 73 4.71 13.47 -0.77
N ASP A 74 5.37 12.62 0.03
CA ASP A 74 6.81 12.71 0.24
C ASP A 74 7.60 12.46 -1.06
N GLU A 75 8.81 13.04 -1.14
CA GLU A 75 9.68 12.86 -2.30
C GLU A 75 10.01 11.39 -2.56
N GLN A 76 10.17 10.59 -1.50
CA GLN A 76 10.48 9.17 -1.56
C GLN A 76 9.25 8.27 -1.81
N GLN A 77 8.05 8.83 -1.95
CA GLN A 77 6.83 8.04 -2.15
C GLN A 77 6.94 7.09 -3.36
N MET A 78 7.41 7.59 -4.52
CA MET A 78 7.57 6.76 -5.72
C MET A 78 8.63 5.68 -5.55
N THR A 79 9.72 5.98 -4.88
CA THR A 79 10.75 4.99 -4.53
C THR A 79 10.18 3.88 -3.66
N MET A 80 9.37 4.22 -2.67
CA MET A 80 8.74 3.24 -1.80
C MET A 80 7.68 2.40 -2.52
N ILE A 81 6.98 2.95 -3.52
CA ILE A 81 6.10 2.18 -4.41
C ILE A 81 6.92 1.14 -5.21
N VAL A 82 8.12 1.50 -5.69
CA VAL A 82 9.02 0.56 -6.38
C VAL A 82 9.53 -0.51 -5.41
N VAL A 83 9.93 -0.15 -4.19
CA VAL A 83 10.31 -1.11 -3.14
C VAL A 83 9.19 -2.13 -2.89
N ASN A 84 7.95 -1.66 -2.73
CA ASN A 84 6.78 -2.52 -2.55
C ASN A 84 6.54 -3.42 -3.78
N GLY A 85 6.72 -2.89 -4.99
CA GLY A 85 6.60 -3.62 -6.25
C GLY A 85 7.60 -4.78 -6.37
N LEU A 86 8.86 -4.51 -6.05
CA LEU A 86 9.92 -5.52 -6.01
C LEU A 86 9.70 -6.56 -4.91
N LEU A 87 9.17 -6.13 -3.77
CA LEU A 87 9.01 -7.00 -2.60
C LEU A 87 7.85 -7.98 -2.76
N GLY A 88 6.61 -7.49 -3.03
CA GLY A 88 5.46 -8.39 -2.99
C GLY A 88 4.19 -7.92 -3.70
N ALA A 89 4.19 -6.75 -4.38
CA ALA A 89 2.97 -6.25 -5.02
C ALA A 89 2.68 -6.85 -6.40
N PHE A 90 3.64 -7.53 -7.02
CA PHE A 90 3.50 -8.08 -8.37
C PHE A 90 3.89 -9.56 -8.45
N PRO A 91 3.43 -10.31 -9.49
CA PRO A 91 3.77 -11.73 -9.68
C PRO A 91 5.27 -12.01 -9.85
N HIS A 92 6.06 -11.05 -10.35
CA HIS A 92 7.52 -11.19 -10.47
C HIS A 92 8.29 -10.76 -9.20
N SER A 93 7.58 -10.38 -8.15
CA SER A 93 8.18 -9.91 -6.89
C SER A 93 8.90 -11.02 -6.13
N LYS A 94 9.84 -10.61 -5.27
CA LYS A 94 10.66 -11.56 -4.52
C LYS A 94 9.87 -12.47 -3.57
N LEU A 95 8.86 -11.94 -2.90
CA LEU A 95 7.99 -12.76 -2.04
C LEU A 95 7.25 -13.81 -2.87
N PHE A 96 6.71 -13.41 -4.01
CA PHE A 96 5.92 -14.31 -4.86
C PHE A 96 6.81 -15.41 -5.48
N THR A 97 7.90 -15.01 -6.14
CA THR A 97 8.79 -15.96 -6.85
C THR A 97 9.51 -16.91 -5.91
N VAL A 98 9.92 -16.44 -4.71
CA VAL A 98 10.66 -17.29 -3.77
C VAL A 98 9.72 -18.14 -2.92
N ILE A 99 8.71 -17.53 -2.28
CA ILE A 99 7.93 -18.23 -1.25
C ILE A 99 6.79 -19.03 -1.86
N ARG A 100 6.12 -18.46 -2.87
CA ARG A 100 4.97 -19.15 -3.50
C ARG A 100 5.39 -20.08 -4.62
N GLU A 101 6.24 -19.63 -5.57
CA GLU A 101 6.58 -20.45 -6.74
C GLU A 101 7.70 -21.44 -6.44
N LYS A 102 8.85 -20.98 -5.90
CA LYS A 102 10.01 -21.83 -5.70
C LYS A 102 9.86 -22.77 -4.50
N GLU A 103 9.43 -22.24 -3.36
CA GLU A 103 9.33 -23.00 -2.11
C GLU A 103 7.94 -23.64 -1.92
N ALA A 104 6.93 -23.20 -2.67
CA ALA A 104 5.54 -23.67 -2.59
C ALA A 104 4.95 -23.65 -1.14
N LEU A 105 5.32 -22.61 -0.34
CA LEU A 105 4.97 -22.52 1.08
C LEU A 105 3.74 -21.63 1.35
N ALA A 106 3.28 -20.89 0.35
CA ALA A 106 2.16 -19.97 0.50
C ALA A 106 1.15 -20.11 -0.63
N TYR A 107 -0.13 -20.11 -0.28
CA TYR A 107 -1.23 -20.07 -1.24
C TYR A 107 -1.44 -18.65 -1.79
N THR A 108 -1.35 -17.70 -0.89
CA THR A 108 -1.39 -16.26 -1.20
C THR A 108 -0.22 -15.56 -0.53
N ILE A 109 0.37 -14.61 -1.22
CA ILE A 109 1.43 -13.77 -0.64
C ILE A 109 1.43 -12.42 -1.32
N SER A 110 1.59 -11.36 -0.54
CA SER A 110 1.62 -10.00 -1.06
C SER A 110 2.31 -9.04 -0.10
N SER A 111 2.66 -7.87 -0.61
CA SER A 111 2.96 -6.69 0.20
C SER A 111 2.09 -5.51 -0.20
N HIS A 112 1.75 -4.69 0.77
CA HIS A 112 0.96 -3.47 0.59
C HIS A 112 1.53 -2.35 1.44
N ILE A 113 1.66 -1.17 0.85
CA ILE A 113 2.08 0.03 1.55
C ILE A 113 0.91 0.99 1.71
N ASP A 114 0.73 1.49 2.92
CA ASP A 114 -0.21 2.55 3.26
C ASP A 114 0.57 3.78 3.73
N PHE A 115 0.57 4.81 2.89
CA PHE A 115 1.27 6.06 3.15
C PHE A 115 0.55 6.95 4.17
N PHE A 116 -0.73 6.71 4.45
CA PHE A 116 -1.49 7.48 5.43
C PHE A 116 -1.19 7.03 6.85
N SER A 117 -1.07 5.72 7.07
CA SER A 117 -0.67 5.15 8.35
C SER A 117 0.85 4.98 8.51
N GLY A 118 1.62 5.13 7.43
CA GLY A 118 3.07 4.87 7.46
C GLY A 118 3.40 3.41 7.72
N CYS A 119 2.67 2.48 7.07
CA CYS A 119 2.82 1.05 7.30
C CYS A 119 3.04 0.29 5.99
N LEU A 120 4.11 -0.51 5.92
CA LEU A 120 4.25 -1.57 4.92
C LEU A 120 3.84 -2.89 5.57
N ARG A 121 2.83 -3.54 5.01
CA ARG A 121 2.32 -4.84 5.45
C ARG A 121 2.74 -5.94 4.48
N LEU A 122 3.31 -7.02 5.01
CA LEU A 122 3.50 -8.28 4.30
C LEU A 122 2.44 -9.25 4.79
N TYR A 123 1.83 -9.97 3.87
CA TYR A 123 0.78 -10.95 4.12
C TYR A 123 1.11 -12.28 3.46
N ALA A 124 0.88 -13.39 4.14
CA ALA A 124 0.90 -14.71 3.54
C ALA A 124 -0.15 -15.64 4.15
N GLY A 125 -0.89 -16.33 3.27
CA GLY A 125 -1.76 -17.46 3.61
C GLY A 125 -0.98 -18.76 3.44
N ILE A 126 -0.87 -19.54 4.52
CA ILE A 126 0.07 -20.66 4.64
C ILE A 126 -0.53 -21.83 5.42
N ASP A 127 0.11 -22.99 5.34
CA ASP A 127 -0.09 -24.05 6.33
C ASP A 127 0.55 -23.68 7.67
N ARG A 128 -0.10 -24.02 8.78
CA ARG A 128 0.38 -23.70 10.14
C ARG A 128 1.81 -24.18 10.40
N SER A 129 2.19 -25.33 9.87
CA SER A 129 3.53 -25.91 10.01
C SER A 129 4.63 -25.07 9.38
N ASN A 130 4.29 -24.23 8.38
CA ASN A 130 5.21 -23.42 7.62
C ASN A 130 5.49 -22.04 8.25
N ARG A 131 4.82 -21.68 9.38
CA ARG A 131 4.92 -20.38 10.04
C ARG A 131 6.35 -19.86 10.15
N ASN A 132 7.22 -20.61 10.79
CA ASN A 132 8.59 -20.13 11.07
C ASN A 132 9.45 -20.02 9.81
N ARG A 133 9.26 -20.93 8.87
CA ARG A 133 9.99 -20.92 7.59
C ARG A 133 9.57 -19.71 6.74
N VAL A 134 8.26 -19.47 6.59
CA VAL A 134 7.73 -18.34 5.83
C VAL A 134 8.12 -17.01 6.48
N ARG A 135 7.99 -16.87 7.82
CA ARG A 135 8.47 -15.68 8.55
C ARG A 135 9.94 -15.37 8.24
N LYS A 136 10.80 -16.38 8.29
CA LYS A 136 12.24 -16.23 7.98
C LYS A 136 12.46 -15.79 6.53
N LEU A 137 11.76 -16.41 5.58
CA LEU A 137 11.89 -16.08 4.16
C LEU A 137 11.37 -14.67 3.85
N MET A 138 10.23 -14.24 4.43
CA MET A 138 9.71 -12.89 4.27
C MET A 138 10.73 -11.83 4.73
N ASN A 139 11.32 -12.03 5.92
CA ASN A 139 12.40 -11.16 6.41
C ASN A 139 13.62 -11.18 5.48
N GLN A 140 14.00 -12.35 4.97
CA GLN A 140 15.14 -12.48 4.07
C GLN A 140 14.93 -11.72 2.77
N GLN A 141 13.72 -11.77 2.17
CA GLN A 141 13.47 -11.06 0.92
C GLN A 141 13.58 -9.53 1.10
N LEU A 142 13.06 -9.00 2.21
CA LEU A 142 13.24 -7.57 2.50
C LEU A 142 14.72 -7.23 2.76
N HIS A 143 15.44 -8.09 3.50
CA HIS A 143 16.87 -7.91 3.74
C HIS A 143 17.67 -7.94 2.42
N ASP A 144 17.30 -8.80 1.49
CA ASP A 144 17.94 -8.89 0.17
C ASP A 144 17.72 -7.60 -0.64
N ILE A 145 16.54 -6.98 -0.57
CA ILE A 145 16.30 -5.66 -1.19
C ILE A 145 17.16 -4.59 -0.52
N LYS A 146 17.23 -4.54 0.81
CA LYS A 146 18.08 -3.59 1.55
C LYS A 146 19.54 -3.66 1.13
N ASN A 147 20.02 -4.85 0.80
CA ASN A 147 21.41 -5.11 0.38
C ASN A 147 21.63 -5.11 -1.14
N GLY A 148 20.65 -4.63 -1.91
CA GLY A 148 20.79 -4.51 -3.36
C GLY A 148 20.85 -5.84 -4.12
N LYS A 149 20.36 -6.94 -3.54
CA LYS A 149 20.30 -8.26 -4.19
C LYS A 149 19.10 -8.36 -5.12
N PHE A 150 19.06 -7.49 -6.09
CA PHE A 150 18.11 -7.47 -7.20
C PHE A 150 18.79 -6.87 -8.44
N THR A 151 18.26 -7.19 -9.59
CA THR A 151 18.80 -6.85 -10.89
C THR A 151 18.13 -5.62 -11.50
N ASP A 152 18.77 -4.98 -12.46
CA ASP A 152 18.16 -3.90 -13.26
C ASP A 152 16.95 -4.41 -14.08
N ILE A 153 16.94 -5.69 -14.45
CA ILE A 153 15.80 -6.32 -15.11
C ILE A 153 14.58 -6.31 -14.19
N GLU A 154 14.75 -6.70 -12.91
CA GLU A 154 13.66 -6.69 -11.91
C GLU A 154 13.14 -5.26 -11.66
N ILE A 155 14.05 -4.26 -11.59
CA ILE A 155 13.67 -2.85 -11.45
C ILE A 155 12.83 -2.41 -12.66
N ASN A 156 13.32 -2.65 -13.87
CA ASN A 156 12.66 -2.24 -15.11
C ASN A 156 11.30 -2.93 -15.28
N GLN A 157 11.20 -4.20 -14.91
CA GLN A 157 9.95 -4.95 -14.90
C GLN A 157 8.93 -4.34 -13.94
N THR A 158 9.38 -4.00 -12.73
CA THR A 158 8.56 -3.35 -11.70
C THR A 158 8.09 -1.97 -12.16
N LYS A 159 8.98 -1.14 -12.69
CA LYS A 159 8.63 0.18 -13.26
C LYS A 159 7.58 0.06 -14.37
N LYS A 160 7.73 -0.90 -15.29
CA LYS A 160 6.73 -1.15 -16.35
C LYS A 160 5.36 -1.50 -15.79
N MET A 161 5.30 -2.33 -14.75
CA MET A 161 4.03 -2.69 -14.11
C MET A 161 3.39 -1.50 -13.40
N ILE A 162 4.16 -0.69 -12.68
CA ILE A 162 3.68 0.53 -12.03
C ILE A 162 3.15 1.51 -13.08
N LYS A 163 3.93 1.76 -14.15
CA LYS A 163 3.51 2.63 -15.26
C LYS A 163 2.18 2.17 -15.86
N ARG A 164 2.03 0.88 -16.14
CA ARG A 164 0.78 0.30 -16.64
C ARG A 164 -0.38 0.52 -15.66
N SER A 165 -0.17 0.29 -14.36
CA SER A 165 -1.19 0.51 -13.34
C SER A 165 -1.62 1.99 -13.29
N LEU A 166 -0.68 2.93 -13.36
CA LEU A 166 -0.97 4.36 -13.40
C LEU A 166 -1.77 4.76 -14.64
N MET A 167 -1.43 4.20 -15.82
CA MET A 167 -2.17 4.46 -17.06
C MET A 167 -3.60 3.91 -16.99
N LEU A 168 -3.79 2.68 -16.50
CA LEU A 168 -5.13 2.10 -16.32
C LEU A 168 -5.97 2.89 -15.31
N ALA A 169 -5.34 3.47 -14.30
CA ALA A 169 -6.01 4.31 -13.31
C ALA A 169 -6.52 5.64 -13.89
N GLN A 170 -6.07 6.08 -15.08
CA GLN A 170 -6.56 7.31 -15.71
C GLN A 170 -8.02 7.19 -16.14
N ASP A 171 -8.42 6.02 -16.62
CA ASP A 171 -9.75 5.76 -17.16
C ASP A 171 -10.67 5.05 -16.15
N ASN A 172 -10.15 4.67 -15.00
CA ASN A 172 -10.91 4.02 -13.95
C ASN A 172 -11.66 5.05 -13.09
N GLN A 173 -12.97 4.94 -13.02
CA GLN A 173 -13.87 5.88 -12.34
C GLN A 173 -13.53 6.05 -10.85
N ASP A 174 -13.33 4.96 -10.12
CA ASP A 174 -13.00 4.99 -8.69
C ASP A 174 -11.64 5.68 -8.47
N SER A 175 -10.66 5.38 -9.32
CA SER A 175 -9.34 6.01 -9.25
C SER A 175 -9.39 7.51 -9.57
N ILE A 176 -10.29 7.96 -10.44
CA ILE A 176 -10.48 9.38 -10.75
C ILE A 176 -11.08 10.09 -9.52
N ILE A 177 -12.10 9.50 -8.90
CA ILE A 177 -12.72 10.03 -7.68
C ILE A 177 -11.69 10.11 -6.56
N ASP A 178 -10.96 9.03 -6.29
CA ASP A 178 -9.94 8.98 -5.23
C ASP A 178 -8.85 10.04 -5.43
N ARG A 179 -8.33 10.18 -6.65
CA ARG A 179 -7.32 11.23 -6.96
C ARG A 179 -7.88 12.63 -6.79
N THR A 180 -9.14 12.86 -7.19
CA THR A 180 -9.81 14.15 -7.04
C THR A 180 -9.99 14.49 -5.56
N TYR A 181 -10.40 13.51 -4.76
CA TYR A 181 -10.51 13.63 -3.31
C TYR A 181 -9.15 13.96 -2.67
N LEU A 182 -8.11 13.20 -3.00
CA LEU A 182 -6.76 13.43 -2.48
C LEU A 182 -6.21 14.79 -2.89
N ARG A 183 -6.46 15.22 -4.14
CA ARG A 183 -6.07 16.56 -4.60
C ARG A 183 -6.83 17.66 -3.85
N HIS A 184 -8.09 17.45 -3.55
CA HIS A 184 -8.89 18.40 -2.75
C HIS A 184 -8.31 18.57 -1.33
N TYR A 185 -7.86 17.46 -0.72
CA TYR A 185 -7.30 17.47 0.63
C TYR A 185 -5.86 17.96 0.71
N PHE A 186 -5.01 17.51 -0.18
CA PHE A 186 -3.56 17.71 -0.12
C PHE A 186 -3.06 18.79 -1.09
N GLY A 187 -3.94 19.28 -1.98
CA GLY A 187 -3.56 20.29 -2.95
C GLY A 187 -2.39 19.85 -3.84
N LYS A 188 -1.34 20.67 -3.91
CA LYS A 188 -0.15 20.39 -4.75
C LYS A 188 0.70 19.21 -4.28
N ILE A 189 0.50 18.71 -3.06
CA ILE A 189 1.20 17.52 -2.54
C ILE A 189 0.68 16.25 -3.23
N ALA A 190 -0.61 16.23 -3.60
CA ALA A 190 -1.18 15.14 -4.38
C ALA A 190 -0.63 15.17 -5.82
N LEU A 191 0.30 14.27 -6.11
CA LEU A 191 0.96 14.19 -7.42
C LEU A 191 -0.04 13.77 -8.50
N ASP A 192 0.06 14.42 -9.67
CA ASP A 192 -0.62 13.94 -10.87
C ASP A 192 0.17 12.80 -11.54
N ILE A 193 -0.48 12.08 -12.44
CA ILE A 193 0.12 10.92 -13.09
C ILE A 193 1.37 11.28 -13.90
N PRO A 194 1.42 12.35 -14.68
CA PRO A 194 2.65 12.77 -15.37
C PRO A 194 3.84 12.93 -14.41
N THR A 195 3.66 13.67 -13.32
CA THR A 195 4.71 13.86 -12.30
C THR A 195 5.10 12.53 -11.62
N MET A 196 4.13 11.64 -11.36
CA MET A 196 4.43 10.30 -10.83
C MET A 196 5.28 9.49 -11.81
N LEU A 197 5.01 9.56 -13.10
CA LEU A 197 5.78 8.87 -14.13
C LEU A 197 7.20 9.42 -14.25
N GLU A 198 7.38 10.74 -14.22
CA GLU A 198 8.71 11.38 -14.20
C GLU A 198 9.52 10.93 -12.99
N LYS A 199 8.95 10.99 -11.80
CA LYS A 199 9.61 10.52 -10.56
C LYS A 199 9.92 9.03 -10.62
N LEU A 200 9.06 8.20 -11.20
CA LEU A 200 9.28 6.76 -11.35
C LEU A 200 10.54 6.46 -12.18
N GLU A 201 10.76 7.21 -13.27
CA GLU A 201 11.94 7.00 -14.11
C GLU A 201 13.26 7.31 -13.37
N LEU A 202 13.23 8.26 -12.44
CA LEU A 202 14.42 8.64 -11.65
C LEU A 202 14.80 7.63 -10.55
N VAL A 203 13.90 6.72 -10.17
CA VAL A 203 14.19 5.73 -9.12
C VAL A 203 15.28 4.77 -9.59
N GLY A 204 16.39 4.74 -8.92
CA GLY A 204 17.52 3.84 -9.16
C GLY A 204 17.74 2.85 -8.03
N LYS A 205 18.79 2.03 -8.18
CA LYS A 205 19.11 0.96 -7.23
C LYS A 205 19.46 1.48 -5.84
N ASN A 206 20.22 2.57 -5.77
CA ASN A 206 20.68 3.15 -4.50
C ASN A 206 19.50 3.69 -3.69
N GLU A 207 18.60 4.43 -4.35
CA GLU A 207 17.39 4.99 -3.74
C GLU A 207 16.48 3.87 -3.20
N ILE A 208 16.36 2.76 -3.94
CA ILE A 208 15.59 1.57 -3.50
C ILE A 208 16.19 0.97 -2.23
N CYS A 209 17.52 0.78 -2.19
CA CYS A 209 18.21 0.22 -1.02
C CYS A 209 18.07 1.13 0.20
N GLU A 210 18.23 2.44 0.03
CA GLU A 210 18.11 3.43 1.08
C GLU A 210 16.67 3.46 1.65
N ALA A 211 15.67 3.58 0.80
CA ALA A 211 14.26 3.58 1.20
C ALA A 211 13.89 2.28 1.93
N ALA A 212 14.30 1.12 1.39
CA ALA A 212 14.06 -0.16 2.04
C ALA A 212 14.74 -0.27 3.42
N SER A 213 15.93 0.32 3.60
CA SER A 213 16.68 0.28 4.86
C SER A 213 15.98 1.00 6.00
N ASN A 214 15.14 2.00 5.69
CA ASN A 214 14.33 2.74 6.66
C ASN A 214 13.12 1.96 7.18
N LEU A 215 12.76 0.84 6.54
CA LEU A 215 11.67 -0.02 7.01
C LEU A 215 12.06 -0.79 8.27
N LYS A 216 11.27 -0.66 9.34
CA LYS A 216 11.54 -1.26 10.65
C LYS A 216 10.35 -2.11 11.10
N LEU A 217 10.61 -3.38 11.39
CA LEU A 217 9.57 -4.30 11.87
C LEU A 217 8.95 -3.80 13.18
N GLN A 218 7.61 -3.72 13.22
CA GLN A 218 6.84 -3.23 14.37
C GLN A 218 5.91 -4.29 14.94
N ALA A 219 5.32 -5.11 14.07
CA ALA A 219 4.33 -6.08 14.50
C ALA A 219 4.41 -7.36 13.68
N ILE A 220 4.08 -8.47 14.33
CA ILE A 220 3.85 -9.76 13.71
C ILE A 220 2.51 -10.28 14.23
N TYR A 221 1.63 -10.64 13.32
CA TYR A 221 0.38 -11.29 13.63
C TYR A 221 0.38 -12.68 13.01
N PHE A 222 0.00 -13.68 13.79
CA PHE A 222 -0.21 -15.01 13.29
C PHE A 222 -1.60 -15.51 13.72
N MET A 223 -2.42 -15.81 12.72
CA MET A 223 -3.69 -16.49 12.92
C MET A 223 -3.54 -17.95 12.53
N GLU A 224 -3.66 -18.83 13.50
CA GLU A 224 -3.66 -20.28 13.26
C GLU A 224 -5.07 -20.71 12.83
N GLY A 225 -5.16 -21.29 11.63
CA GLY A 225 -6.34 -22.01 11.19
C GLY A 225 -6.39 -23.38 11.86
N VAL A 226 -7.49 -23.66 12.51
CA VAL A 226 -7.79 -24.98 13.09
C VAL A 226 -9.08 -25.49 12.47
N GLU A 227 -9.10 -26.78 12.12
CA GLU A 227 -10.29 -27.46 11.62
C GLU A 227 -11.39 -27.54 12.68
#